data_0af48c7f65aa21f6ac9e84e7094ef8cc
#
_entry.id   0af48c7f65aa21f6ac9e84e7094ef8cc
#
_cell.length_a   1.000
_cell.length_b   1.000
_cell.length_c   1.000
_cell.angle_alpha   90.00
_cell.angle_beta   90.00
_cell.angle_gamma   90.00
#
_symmetry.space_group_name_H-M   'P 1'
#
loop_
_entity.id
_entity.type
_entity.pdbx_description
1 polymer ?
#
loop_
_entity_poly.entity_id
_entity_poly.type
_entity_poly.pdbx_seq_one_letter_code
_entity_poly.pdbx_strand_id
1 'polypeptide(L)'
;VPNLLWIFIIFLVFQLKSTAAGITSFTVFTSAALAEIIRGGLNSIDHGQTEAGLSQGFNNKQIFIYIIFPQAIRKMLPSIISQFVTVIKDTSFLYSVIALQELFGKSQILMGGYYEPSQTFTLYGIVALAYFVVNFAISSYSRYLSKQWEQASE
;
A
#
# COMPACT_ATOMS: atom_id res chain seq x y z
N VAL A 1 -8.73 -6.06 -12.06
CA VAL A 1 -9.97 -5.24 -12.01
C VAL A 1 -9.60 -3.89 -11.39
N PRO A 2 -10.05 -2.75 -11.93
CA PRO A 2 -9.77 -1.44 -11.33
C PRO A 2 -10.30 -1.33 -9.91
N ASN A 3 -9.53 -0.72 -9.00
CA ASN A 3 -9.89 -0.57 -7.57
C ASN A 3 -11.25 0.11 -7.39
N LEU A 4 -11.55 1.11 -8.22
CA LEU A 4 -12.82 1.84 -8.20
C LEU A 4 -14.02 0.91 -8.44
N LEU A 5 -13.91 -0.04 -9.38
CA LEU A 5 -14.97 -1.03 -9.63
C LEU A 5 -15.17 -1.96 -8.43
N TRP A 6 -14.10 -2.38 -7.75
CA TRP A 6 -14.20 -3.21 -6.55
C TRP A 6 -14.97 -2.51 -5.43
N ILE A 7 -14.68 -1.24 -5.19
CA ILE A 7 -15.40 -0.43 -4.19
C ILE A 7 -16.88 -0.41 -4.53
N PHE A 8 -17.22 -0.15 -5.79
CA PHE A 8 -18.59 -0.05 -6.25
C PHE A 8 -19.36 -1.39 -6.14
N ILE A 9 -18.72 -2.48 -6.58
CA ILE A 9 -19.30 -3.82 -6.51
C ILE A 9 -19.57 -4.21 -5.05
N ILE A 10 -18.60 -4.04 -4.16
CA ILE A 10 -18.74 -4.41 -2.75
C ILE A 10 -19.83 -3.57 -2.08
N PHE A 11 -19.87 -2.26 -2.37
CA PHE A 11 -20.89 -1.39 -1.84
C PHE A 11 -22.30 -1.80 -2.27
N LEU A 12 -22.50 -2.06 -3.56
CA LEU A 12 -23.83 -2.39 -4.10
C LEU A 12 -24.27 -3.82 -3.78
N VAL A 13 -23.40 -4.80 -3.96
CA VAL A 13 -23.76 -6.22 -3.81
C VAL A 13 -24.02 -6.58 -2.36
N PHE A 14 -23.17 -6.11 -1.44
CA PHE A 14 -23.30 -6.41 -0.02
C PHE A 14 -24.14 -5.38 0.75
N GLN A 15 -24.59 -4.31 0.10
CA GLN A 15 -25.41 -3.23 0.70
C GLN A 15 -24.83 -2.71 2.01
N LEU A 16 -23.51 -2.60 2.08
CA LEU A 16 -22.80 -2.15 3.28
C LEU A 16 -22.91 -0.63 3.44
N LYS A 17 -22.83 -0.16 4.70
CA LYS A 17 -22.61 1.27 4.96
C LYS A 17 -21.27 1.72 4.33
N SER A 18 -21.20 2.98 3.88
CA SER A 18 -20.03 3.52 3.16
C SER A 18 -18.68 3.20 3.83
N THR A 19 -18.58 3.37 5.15
CA THR A 19 -17.35 3.06 5.89
C THR A 19 -16.98 1.56 5.83
N ALA A 20 -17.96 0.67 6.04
CA ALA A 20 -17.75 -0.77 5.97
C ALA A 20 -17.40 -1.22 4.55
N ALA A 21 -18.08 -0.67 3.54
CA ALA A 21 -17.77 -0.94 2.13
C ALA A 21 -16.35 -0.50 1.76
N GLY A 22 -15.93 0.69 2.20
CA GLY A 22 -14.58 1.19 1.99
C GLY A 22 -13.53 0.27 2.62
N ILE A 23 -13.66 -0.04 3.92
CA ILE A 23 -12.73 -0.92 4.64
C ILE A 23 -12.66 -2.29 3.97
N THR A 24 -13.79 -2.92 3.68
CA THR A 24 -13.84 -4.25 3.06
C THR A 24 -13.18 -4.26 1.69
N SER A 25 -13.50 -3.26 0.84
CA SER A 25 -12.92 -3.14 -0.49
C SER A 25 -11.40 -3.01 -0.45
N PHE A 26 -10.90 -2.08 0.38
CA PHE A 26 -9.45 -1.89 0.53
C PHE A 26 -8.77 -3.11 1.14
N THR A 27 -9.40 -3.79 2.08
CA THR A 27 -8.86 -5.03 2.64
C THR A 27 -8.72 -6.10 1.57
N VAL A 28 -9.74 -6.34 0.76
CA VAL A 28 -9.74 -7.40 -0.26
C VAL A 28 -8.65 -7.13 -1.30
N PHE A 29 -8.65 -5.98 -1.96
CA PHE A 29 -7.67 -5.75 -3.03
C PHE A 29 -6.24 -5.55 -2.51
N THR A 30 -6.06 -4.92 -1.33
CA THR A 30 -4.73 -4.77 -0.73
C THR A 30 -4.15 -6.11 -0.30
N SER A 31 -4.97 -7.01 0.26
CA SER A 31 -4.54 -8.38 0.59
C SER A 31 -4.06 -9.14 -0.64
N ALA A 32 -4.78 -9.03 -1.76
CA ALA A 32 -4.38 -9.66 -3.02
C ALA A 32 -3.05 -9.09 -3.54
N ALA A 33 -2.87 -7.77 -3.50
CA ALA A 33 -1.64 -7.12 -3.92
C ALA A 33 -0.46 -7.49 -3.01
N LEU A 34 -0.66 -7.52 -1.69
CA LEU A 34 0.37 -7.94 -0.73
C LEU A 34 0.74 -9.41 -0.89
N ALA A 35 -0.22 -10.30 -1.14
CA ALA A 35 0.05 -11.70 -1.40
C ALA A 35 0.98 -11.88 -2.62
N GLU A 36 0.76 -11.11 -3.69
CA GLU A 36 1.60 -11.14 -4.88
C GLU A 36 3.01 -10.57 -4.62
N ILE A 37 3.12 -9.50 -3.85
CA ILE A 37 4.42 -8.94 -3.43
C ILE A 37 5.20 -9.97 -2.59
N ILE A 38 4.54 -10.63 -1.63
CA ILE A 38 5.15 -11.65 -0.78
C ILE A 38 5.59 -12.85 -1.63
N ARG A 39 4.74 -13.33 -2.52
CA ARG A 39 5.08 -14.42 -3.44
C ARG A 39 6.29 -14.08 -4.30
N GLY A 40 6.31 -12.88 -4.88
CA GLY A 40 7.44 -12.41 -5.67
C GLY A 40 8.73 -12.29 -4.86
N GLY A 41 8.64 -11.76 -3.63
CA GLY A 41 9.78 -11.65 -2.72
C GLY A 41 10.37 -12.99 -2.33
N LEU A 42 9.54 -13.97 -2.01
CA LEU A 42 10.00 -15.33 -1.70
C LEU A 42 10.65 -16.00 -2.92
N ASN A 43 10.02 -15.89 -4.08
CA ASN A 43 10.53 -16.48 -5.32
C ASN A 43 11.80 -15.78 -5.85
N SER A 44 12.15 -14.60 -5.36
CA SER A 44 13.36 -13.87 -5.74
C SER A 44 14.63 -14.37 -5.04
N ILE A 45 14.48 -15.28 -4.08
CA ILE A 45 15.64 -15.88 -3.38
C ILE A 45 16.19 -17.02 -4.21
N ASP A 46 17.50 -17.00 -4.40
CA ASP A 46 18.20 -18.01 -5.20
C ASP A 46 18.03 -19.42 -4.61
N HIS A 47 17.76 -20.41 -5.47
CA HIS A 47 17.61 -21.80 -5.06
C HIS A 47 18.88 -22.36 -4.41
N GLY A 48 20.07 -21.85 -4.76
CA GLY A 48 21.32 -22.20 -4.13
C GLY A 48 21.35 -21.96 -2.63
N GLN A 49 20.55 -21.01 -2.11
CA GLN A 49 20.40 -20.80 -0.67
C GLN A 49 19.75 -22.02 0.03
N THR A 50 18.81 -22.65 -0.65
CA THR A 50 18.15 -23.87 -0.15
C THR A 50 19.11 -25.05 -0.19
N GLU A 51 19.85 -25.22 -1.29
CA GLU A 51 20.82 -26.29 -1.46
C GLU A 51 21.98 -26.18 -0.46
N ALA A 52 22.49 -24.96 -0.25
CA ALA A 52 23.50 -24.69 0.75
C ALA A 52 23.00 -25.02 2.17
N GLY A 53 21.76 -24.66 2.50
CA GLY A 53 21.14 -24.98 3.79
C GLY A 53 21.02 -26.49 4.01
N LEU A 54 20.56 -27.23 2.99
CA LEU A 54 20.49 -28.70 3.04
C LEU A 54 21.87 -29.33 3.25
N SER A 55 22.88 -28.82 2.58
CA SER A 55 24.28 -29.30 2.73
C SER A 55 24.83 -29.09 4.14
N GLN A 56 24.34 -28.09 4.86
CA GLN A 56 24.68 -27.83 6.26
C GLN A 56 23.82 -28.64 7.26
N GLY A 57 22.92 -29.50 6.76
CA GLY A 57 22.06 -30.35 7.60
C GLY A 57 20.80 -29.67 8.14
N PHE A 58 20.47 -28.48 7.64
CA PHE A 58 19.20 -27.85 7.99
C PHE A 58 18.00 -28.56 7.33
N ASN A 59 16.91 -28.67 8.06
CA ASN A 59 15.65 -29.11 7.46
C ASN A 59 14.94 -27.93 6.77
N ASN A 60 13.95 -28.22 5.92
CA ASN A 60 13.24 -27.21 5.13
C ASN A 60 12.63 -26.08 5.98
N LYS A 61 12.14 -26.37 7.18
CA LYS A 61 11.58 -25.37 8.07
C LYS A 61 12.66 -24.41 8.61
N GLN A 62 13.82 -24.96 8.97
CA GLN A 62 14.97 -24.17 9.41
C GLN A 62 15.51 -23.30 8.28
N ILE A 63 15.64 -23.87 7.06
CA ILE A 63 16.06 -23.13 5.86
C ILE A 63 15.09 -21.95 5.63
N PHE A 64 13.79 -22.20 5.65
CA PHE A 64 12.81 -21.15 5.45
C PHE A 64 12.94 -20.04 6.51
N ILE A 65 12.98 -20.38 7.80
CA ILE A 65 12.96 -19.40 8.90
C ILE A 65 14.29 -18.64 9.01
N TYR A 66 15.43 -19.32 8.87
CA TYR A 66 16.73 -18.73 9.18
C TYR A 66 17.47 -18.19 7.95
N ILE A 67 17.15 -18.67 6.74
CA ILE A 67 17.87 -18.30 5.53
C ILE A 67 16.96 -17.53 4.56
N ILE A 68 15.84 -18.12 4.13
CA ILE A 68 15.01 -17.56 3.05
C ILE A 68 14.20 -16.37 3.53
N PHE A 69 13.44 -16.52 4.61
CA PHE A 69 12.50 -15.53 5.08
C PHE A 69 13.15 -14.18 5.45
N PRO A 70 14.29 -14.12 6.18
CA PRO A 70 14.96 -12.85 6.46
C PRO A 70 15.45 -12.12 5.21
N GLN A 71 15.92 -12.85 4.21
CA GLN A 71 16.34 -12.28 2.94
C GLN A 71 15.14 -11.78 2.12
N ALA A 72 14.09 -12.60 2.05
CA ALA A 72 12.87 -12.24 1.33
C ALA A 72 12.19 -10.99 1.90
N ILE A 73 12.09 -10.86 3.23
CA ILE A 73 11.53 -9.66 3.88
C ILE A 73 12.26 -8.41 3.43
N ARG A 74 13.58 -8.41 3.45
CA ARG A 74 14.38 -7.25 3.04
C ARG A 74 14.07 -6.84 1.60
N LYS A 75 13.91 -7.80 0.68
CA LYS A 75 13.61 -7.55 -0.73
C LYS A 75 12.18 -7.06 -0.96
N MET A 76 11.19 -7.57 -0.21
CA MET A 76 9.79 -7.22 -0.44
C MET A 76 9.31 -5.98 0.33
N LEU A 77 9.98 -5.58 1.42
CA LEU A 77 9.51 -4.49 2.27
C LEU A 77 9.35 -3.15 1.55
N PRO A 78 10.25 -2.72 0.64
CA PRO A 78 10.06 -1.51 -0.14
C PRO A 78 8.77 -1.53 -0.97
N SER A 79 8.45 -2.68 -1.57
CA SER A 79 7.23 -2.88 -2.36
C SER A 79 5.98 -2.87 -1.48
N ILE A 80 6.05 -3.45 -0.27
CA ILE A 80 4.97 -3.41 0.72
C ILE A 80 4.69 -1.96 1.13
N ILE A 81 5.72 -1.18 1.43
CA ILE A 81 5.57 0.23 1.82
C ILE A 81 5.00 1.04 0.64
N SER A 82 5.46 0.79 -0.59
CA SER A 82 4.91 1.42 -1.80
C SER A 82 3.43 1.09 -1.99
N GLN A 83 3.00 -0.12 -1.66
CA GLN A 83 1.58 -0.50 -1.69
C GLN A 83 0.76 0.30 -0.67
N PHE A 84 1.25 0.51 0.54
CA PHE A 84 0.57 1.38 1.51
C PHE A 84 0.44 2.83 1.03
N VAL A 85 1.48 3.39 0.41
CA VAL A 85 1.42 4.71 -0.22
C VAL A 85 0.34 4.78 -1.30
N THR A 86 0.21 3.72 -2.09
CA THR A 86 -0.85 3.61 -3.11
C THR A 86 -2.22 3.58 -2.47
N VAL A 87 -2.42 2.77 -1.42
CA VAL A 87 -3.69 2.71 -0.68
C VAL A 87 -4.08 4.08 -0.11
N ILE A 88 -3.14 4.82 0.48
CA ILE A 88 -3.42 6.17 1.01
C ILE A 88 -3.92 7.10 -0.10
N LYS A 89 -3.32 7.08 -1.28
CA LYS A 89 -3.79 7.88 -2.42
C LYS A 89 -5.17 7.42 -2.93
N ASP A 90 -5.38 6.13 -3.01
CA ASP A 90 -6.60 5.53 -3.53
C ASP A 90 -7.81 5.77 -2.61
N THR A 91 -7.59 6.08 -1.31
CA THR A 91 -8.70 6.48 -0.42
C THR A 91 -9.48 7.68 -0.95
N SER A 92 -8.86 8.56 -1.74
CA SER A 92 -9.51 9.71 -2.36
C SER A 92 -10.67 9.34 -3.30
N PHE A 93 -10.69 8.10 -3.82
CA PHE A 93 -11.81 7.61 -4.64
C PHE A 93 -13.07 7.30 -3.85
N LEU A 94 -12.97 7.12 -2.52
CA LEU A 94 -14.09 6.71 -1.68
C LEU A 94 -15.21 7.74 -1.66
N TYR A 95 -14.89 9.03 -1.71
CA TYR A 95 -15.92 10.08 -1.77
C TYR A 95 -16.72 10.00 -3.08
N SER A 96 -16.03 9.87 -4.20
CA SER A 96 -16.66 9.87 -5.54
C SER A 96 -17.55 8.64 -5.77
N VAL A 97 -17.24 7.51 -5.14
CA VAL A 97 -17.93 6.22 -5.38
C VAL A 97 -19.02 5.94 -4.36
N ILE A 98 -18.74 6.17 -3.09
CA ILE A 98 -19.62 5.80 -1.97
C ILE A 98 -19.89 6.96 -1.02
N ALA A 99 -19.59 8.19 -1.41
CA ALA A 99 -19.77 9.43 -0.63
C ALA A 99 -19.12 9.38 0.77
N LEU A 100 -18.02 8.62 0.95
CA LEU A 100 -17.29 8.57 2.20
C LEU A 100 -16.43 9.83 2.35
N GLN A 101 -16.66 10.58 3.43
CA GLN A 101 -16.01 11.87 3.69
C GLN A 101 -14.64 11.69 4.34
N GLU A 102 -13.66 11.22 3.58
CA GLU A 102 -12.24 11.26 3.94
C GLU A 102 -11.63 12.66 3.62
N LEU A 103 -10.30 12.81 3.64
CA LEU A 103 -9.64 14.11 3.43
C LEU A 103 -10.07 14.79 2.13
N PHE A 104 -10.04 14.07 1.00
CA PHE A 104 -10.43 14.62 -0.30
C PHE A 104 -11.93 14.89 -0.35
N GLY A 105 -12.77 13.99 0.17
CA GLY A 105 -14.21 14.17 0.23
C GLY A 105 -14.63 15.37 1.07
N LYS A 106 -13.99 15.59 2.22
CA LYS A 106 -14.21 16.79 3.03
C LYS A 106 -13.80 18.06 2.30
N SER A 107 -12.70 18.04 1.55
CA SER A 107 -12.28 19.19 0.75
C SER A 107 -13.28 19.52 -0.35
N GLN A 108 -13.88 18.51 -1.00
CA GLN A 108 -14.93 18.72 -2.01
C GLN A 108 -16.18 19.42 -1.43
N ILE A 109 -16.58 19.01 -0.23
CA ILE A 109 -17.72 19.66 0.46
C ILE A 109 -17.38 21.12 0.79
N LEU A 110 -16.18 21.39 1.30
CA LEU A 110 -15.73 22.76 1.59
C LEU A 110 -15.67 23.63 0.33
N MET A 111 -15.17 23.06 -0.79
CA MET A 111 -15.11 23.76 -2.08
C MET A 111 -16.50 24.17 -2.59
N GLY A 112 -17.54 23.39 -2.31
CA GLY A 112 -18.91 23.74 -2.68
C GLY A 112 -19.42 25.05 -2.04
N GLY A 113 -18.76 25.54 -1.00
CA GLY A 113 -19.04 26.83 -0.36
C GLY A 113 -18.24 28.01 -0.89
N TYR A 114 -17.24 27.78 -1.77
CA TYR A 114 -16.39 28.84 -2.32
C TYR A 114 -16.79 29.13 -3.77
N TYR A 115 -17.01 30.41 -4.07
CA TYR A 115 -17.40 30.88 -5.41
C TYR A 115 -16.23 31.51 -6.18
N GLU A 116 -15.12 31.80 -5.49
CA GLU A 116 -13.95 32.42 -6.06
C GLU A 116 -12.93 31.36 -6.52
N PRO A 117 -12.47 31.37 -7.78
CA PRO A 117 -11.49 30.40 -8.28
C PRO A 117 -10.19 30.38 -7.47
N SER A 118 -9.73 31.53 -6.99
CA SER A 118 -8.52 31.65 -6.16
C SER A 118 -8.61 30.84 -4.87
N GLN A 119 -9.73 30.86 -4.18
CA GLN A 119 -10.00 30.09 -2.96
C GLN A 119 -10.02 28.59 -3.24
N THR A 120 -10.67 28.19 -4.33
CA THR A 120 -10.73 26.80 -4.76
C THR A 120 -9.33 26.25 -5.08
N PHE A 121 -8.52 26.99 -5.86
CA PHE A 121 -7.13 26.60 -6.15
C PHE A 121 -6.26 26.53 -4.90
N THR A 122 -6.42 27.45 -3.97
CA THR A 122 -5.70 27.43 -2.70
C THR A 122 -6.05 26.18 -1.88
N LEU A 123 -7.31 25.83 -1.79
CA LEU A 123 -7.76 24.64 -1.05
C LEU A 123 -7.24 23.33 -1.70
N TYR A 124 -7.31 23.23 -3.05
CA TYR A 124 -6.69 22.11 -3.77
C TYR A 124 -5.18 22.03 -3.52
N GLY A 125 -4.49 23.17 -3.50
CA GLY A 125 -3.07 23.24 -3.19
C GLY A 125 -2.74 22.71 -1.78
N ILE A 126 -3.56 23.08 -0.78
CA ILE A 126 -3.40 22.58 0.60
C ILE A 126 -3.64 21.07 0.67
N VAL A 127 -4.69 20.55 0.03
CA VAL A 127 -4.99 19.11 0.00
C VAL A 127 -3.88 18.34 -0.71
N ALA A 128 -3.41 18.83 -1.86
CA ALA A 128 -2.29 18.24 -2.60
C ALA A 128 -1.00 18.21 -1.76
N LEU A 129 -0.73 19.30 -1.04
CA LEU A 129 0.43 19.39 -0.15
C LEU A 129 0.31 18.38 1.01
N ALA A 130 -0.88 18.21 1.61
CA ALA A 130 -1.11 17.23 2.66
C ALA A 130 -0.83 15.79 2.18
N TYR A 131 -1.39 15.40 1.04
CA TYR A 131 -1.09 14.09 0.42
C TYR A 131 0.40 13.96 0.07
N PHE A 132 1.01 15.02 -0.48
CA PHE A 132 2.43 15.00 -0.84
C PHE A 132 3.31 14.77 0.41
N VAL A 133 3.10 15.52 1.48
CA VAL A 133 3.91 15.42 2.70
C VAL A 133 3.83 14.03 3.30
N VAL A 134 2.62 13.48 3.46
CA VAL A 134 2.43 12.13 4.02
C VAL A 134 3.10 11.08 3.14
N ASN A 135 2.81 11.08 1.84
CA ASN A 135 3.35 10.08 0.92
C ASN A 135 4.87 10.21 0.76
N PHE A 136 5.40 11.45 0.73
CA PHE A 136 6.83 11.71 0.65
C PHE A 136 7.56 11.23 1.91
N ALA A 137 7.01 11.47 3.10
CA ALA A 137 7.59 11.01 4.37
C ALA A 137 7.69 9.47 4.41
N ILE A 138 6.59 8.76 4.07
CA ILE A 138 6.56 7.30 4.05
C ILE A 138 7.53 6.75 2.99
N SER A 139 7.53 7.31 1.78
CA SER A 139 8.42 6.88 0.70
C SER A 139 9.89 7.15 1.00
N SER A 140 10.20 8.26 1.68
CA SER A 140 11.57 8.59 2.08
C SER A 140 12.08 7.65 3.17
N TYR A 141 11.22 7.32 4.13
CA TYR A 141 11.54 6.33 5.15
C TYR A 141 11.78 4.93 4.53
N SER A 142 10.97 4.53 3.56
CA SER A 142 11.16 3.28 2.81
C SER A 142 12.54 3.22 2.12
N ARG A 143 12.91 4.29 1.41
CA ARG A 143 14.23 4.39 0.74
C ARG A 143 15.40 4.36 1.73
N TYR A 144 15.23 5.00 2.88
CA TYR A 144 16.24 4.97 3.94
C TYR A 144 16.46 3.56 4.47
N LEU A 145 15.38 2.82 4.79
CA LEU A 145 15.47 1.42 5.23
C LEU A 145 16.12 0.51 4.18
N SER A 146 15.71 0.65 2.91
CA SER A 146 16.27 -0.17 1.82
C SER A 146 17.77 0.01 1.70
N LYS A 147 18.27 1.26 1.75
CA LYS A 147 19.72 1.54 1.69
C LYS A 147 20.50 0.94 2.87
N GLN A 148 19.95 1.00 4.09
CA GLN A 148 20.61 0.40 5.24
C GLN A 148 20.75 -1.13 5.11
N TRP A 149 19.78 -1.78 4.50
CA TRP A 149 19.81 -3.23 4.34
C TRP A 149 20.67 -3.70 3.18
N GLU A 150 20.79 -2.91 2.12
CA GLU A 150 21.76 -3.16 1.05
C GLU A 150 23.19 -3.12 1.58
N GLN A 151 23.54 -2.10 2.37
CA GLN A 151 24.86 -1.94 2.98
C GLN A 151 25.20 -3.03 4.02
N ALA A 152 24.21 -3.62 4.67
CA ALA A 152 24.41 -4.69 5.65
C ALA A 152 24.54 -6.08 5.01
N SER A 153 24.40 -6.19 3.69
CA SER A 153 24.50 -7.43 2.92
C SER A 153 25.78 -7.54 2.09
N GLU A 154 26.60 -6.48 2.03
CA GLU A 154 27.96 -6.46 1.53
C GLU A 154 28.97 -6.82 2.64
#